data_e9417e7c788e818a7b2fc32778b0a5bd
#
_entry.id   e9417e7c788e818a7b2fc32778b0a5bd
#
_cell.length_a   1.000
_cell.length_b   1.000
_cell.length_c   1.000
_cell.angle_alpha   90.00
_cell.angle_beta   90.00
_cell.angle_gamma   90.00
#
_symmetry.space_group_name_H-M   'P 1'
#
loop_
_entity.id
_entity.type
_entity.pdbx_description
1 polymer ?
#
loop_
_entity_poly.entity_id
_entity_poly.type
_entity_poly.pdbx_seq_one_letter_code
_entity_poly.pdbx_strand_id
1 'polypeptide(L)'
;DDYSVVTIFNQEGQMITSERFRQESWDMIITKLCNVINRYNAITLVEVNSIGDALLEQIRRQSNNMVNPFVTTSKSKQDIIERLVLATQQGNVTFKNIDWLKKEFDVFGWEYNIKTRAIKYSAPVGFHDDGVMATAIAYECLKSIKPSSIHFAEDY
;
A
#
# COMPACT_ATOMS: atom_id res chain seq x y z
N ASP A 1 3.90 17.48 8.23
CA ASP A 1 2.79 17.50 7.25
C ASP A 1 2.49 16.06 6.87
N ASP A 2 1.27 15.60 7.10
CA ASP A 2 0.82 14.26 6.71
C ASP A 2 0.45 14.26 5.21
N TYR A 3 0.72 13.15 4.55
CA TYR A 3 0.39 12.95 3.16
C TYR A 3 -0.65 11.85 3.00
N SER A 4 -1.54 12.02 2.03
CA SER A 4 -2.31 10.91 1.47
C SER A 4 -1.56 10.37 0.28
N VAL A 5 -1.36 9.06 0.23
CA VAL A 5 -0.56 8.40 -0.81
C VAL A 5 -1.39 7.33 -1.51
N VAL A 6 -1.26 7.26 -2.83
CA VAL A 6 -1.79 6.18 -3.66
C VAL A 6 -0.66 5.55 -4.45
N THR A 7 -0.54 4.23 -4.38
CA THR A 7 0.44 3.43 -5.13
C THR A 7 -0.27 2.43 -6.01
N ILE A 8 0.15 2.29 -7.25
CA ILE A 8 -0.43 1.39 -8.24
C ILE A 8 0.64 0.44 -8.78
N PHE A 9 0.35 -0.86 -8.71
CA PHE A 9 1.07 -1.93 -9.41
C PHE A 9 0.25 -2.46 -10.57
N ASN A 10 0.91 -2.89 -11.63
CA ASN A 10 0.28 -3.75 -12.63
C ASN A 10 0.26 -5.21 -12.16
N GLN A 11 -0.36 -6.09 -12.95
CA GLN A 11 -0.49 -7.52 -12.60
C GLN A 11 0.85 -8.27 -12.55
N GLU A 12 1.89 -7.74 -13.17
CA GLU A 12 3.24 -8.31 -13.19
C GLU A 12 4.09 -7.89 -11.98
N GLY A 13 3.55 -7.03 -11.10
CA GLY A 13 4.26 -6.52 -9.93
C GLY A 13 5.16 -5.33 -10.24
N GLN A 14 4.94 -4.65 -11.35
CA GLN A 14 5.65 -3.42 -11.69
C GLN A 14 4.89 -2.21 -11.13
N MET A 15 5.57 -1.35 -10.38
CA MET A 15 4.98 -0.09 -9.94
C MET A 15 4.75 0.83 -11.12
N ILE A 16 3.49 1.18 -11.36
CA ILE A 16 3.10 2.10 -12.42
C ILE A 16 3.27 3.53 -11.96
N THR A 17 2.80 3.85 -10.76
CA THR A 17 2.97 5.16 -10.14
C THR A 17 2.84 5.08 -8.63
N SER A 18 3.36 6.11 -7.96
CA SER A 18 3.03 6.43 -6.58
C SER A 18 2.91 7.95 -6.48
N GLU A 19 1.76 8.43 -6.06
CA GLU A 19 1.45 9.85 -5.97
C GLU A 19 1.11 10.21 -4.53
N ARG A 20 1.59 11.36 -4.06
CA ARG A 20 1.28 11.87 -2.73
C ARG A 20 0.63 13.24 -2.81
N PHE A 21 -0.34 13.45 -1.94
CA PHE A 21 -1.09 14.69 -1.83
C PHE A 21 -0.94 15.23 -0.43
N ARG A 22 -0.66 16.54 -0.32
CA ARG A 22 -0.64 17.21 0.98
C ARG A 22 -2.03 17.18 1.58
N GLN A 23 -2.08 17.29 2.90
CA GLN A 23 -3.34 17.35 3.64
C GLN A 23 -4.15 18.58 3.17
N GLU A 24 -5.30 18.30 2.61
CA GLU A 24 -6.32 19.26 2.14
C GLU A 24 -7.67 18.83 2.75
N SER A 25 -8.77 19.44 2.30
CA SER A 25 -10.08 18.92 2.66
C SER A 25 -10.27 17.47 2.15
N TRP A 26 -10.97 16.66 2.89
CA TRP A 26 -11.22 15.27 2.50
C TRP A 26 -11.89 15.14 1.13
N ASP A 27 -12.79 16.05 0.78
CA ASP A 27 -13.44 16.04 -0.54
C ASP A 27 -12.44 16.21 -1.68
N MET A 28 -11.44 17.07 -1.50
CA MET A 28 -10.38 17.27 -2.50
C MET A 28 -9.45 16.05 -2.56
N ILE A 29 -9.07 15.50 -1.42
CA ILE A 29 -8.22 14.29 -1.34
C ILE A 29 -8.93 13.12 -2.02
N ILE A 30 -10.19 12.86 -1.70
CA ILE A 30 -10.98 11.78 -2.30
C ILE A 30 -11.09 11.96 -3.81
N THR A 31 -11.36 13.17 -4.27
CA THR A 31 -11.42 13.48 -5.71
C THR A 31 -10.09 13.16 -6.40
N LYS A 32 -8.97 13.57 -5.84
CA LYS A 32 -7.63 13.28 -6.40
C LYS A 32 -7.34 11.77 -6.40
N LEU A 33 -7.60 11.08 -5.29
CA LEU A 33 -7.42 9.64 -5.20
C LEU A 33 -8.28 8.88 -6.21
N CYS A 34 -9.56 9.22 -6.32
CA CYS A 34 -10.46 8.58 -7.26
C CYS A 34 -10.09 8.87 -8.72
N ASN A 35 -9.56 10.04 -9.03
CA ASN A 35 -9.03 10.33 -10.37
C ASN A 35 -7.86 9.39 -10.73
N VAL A 36 -6.96 9.11 -9.80
CA VAL A 36 -5.87 8.15 -10.04
C VAL A 36 -6.43 6.73 -10.16
N ILE A 37 -7.27 6.29 -9.21
CA ILE A 37 -7.91 4.96 -9.23
C ILE A 37 -8.63 4.72 -10.56
N ASN A 38 -9.44 5.67 -11.00
CA ASN A 38 -10.24 5.55 -12.21
C ASN A 38 -9.40 5.60 -13.50
N ARG A 39 -8.31 6.38 -13.51
CA ARG A 39 -7.37 6.43 -14.64
C ARG A 39 -6.80 5.05 -14.97
N TYR A 40 -6.52 4.25 -13.96
CA TYR A 40 -5.95 2.92 -14.12
C TYR A 40 -6.97 1.80 -13.98
N ASN A 41 -8.24 2.12 -13.75
CA ASN A 41 -9.30 1.13 -13.44
C ASN A 41 -8.84 0.14 -12.35
N ALA A 42 -8.25 0.67 -11.29
CA ALA A 42 -7.56 -0.12 -10.27
C ALA A 42 -8.54 -0.74 -9.27
N ILE A 43 -8.34 -2.01 -8.93
CA ILE A 43 -8.87 -2.61 -7.70
C ILE A 43 -8.04 -2.05 -6.55
N THR A 44 -8.68 -1.61 -5.48
CA THR A 44 -8.04 -0.78 -4.47
C THR A 44 -8.23 -1.34 -3.06
N LEU A 45 -7.17 -1.32 -2.26
CA LEU A 45 -7.24 -1.40 -0.80
C LEU A 45 -7.02 -0.01 -0.20
N VAL A 46 -7.89 0.38 0.71
CA VAL A 46 -7.82 1.68 1.41
C VAL A 46 -7.61 1.45 2.89
N GLU A 47 -6.55 2.02 3.45
CA GLU A 47 -6.36 2.04 4.90
C GLU A 47 -7.44 2.87 5.58
N VAL A 48 -8.20 2.24 6.47
CA VAL A 48 -9.40 2.86 7.06
C VAL A 48 -9.19 3.37 8.49
N ASN A 49 -8.04 3.16 9.09
CA ASN A 49 -7.78 3.54 10.48
C ASN A 49 -8.02 5.02 10.79
N SER A 50 -7.75 5.89 9.82
CA SER A 50 -7.87 7.34 9.97
C SER A 50 -9.05 7.96 9.22
N ILE A 51 -9.63 7.27 8.25
CA ILE A 51 -10.69 7.85 7.40
C ILE A 51 -12.11 7.47 7.82
N GLY A 52 -12.29 6.30 8.45
CA GLY A 52 -13.59 5.78 8.83
C GLY A 52 -14.47 5.34 7.65
N ASP A 53 -15.64 4.78 8.00
CA ASP A 53 -16.55 4.15 7.04
C ASP A 53 -17.18 5.15 6.06
N ALA A 54 -17.47 6.36 6.52
CA ALA A 54 -18.14 7.37 5.69
C ALA A 54 -17.27 7.80 4.48
N LEU A 55 -15.97 8.00 4.71
CA LEU A 55 -15.04 8.36 3.63
C LEU A 55 -14.75 7.16 2.71
N LEU A 56 -14.69 5.95 3.26
CA LEU A 56 -14.59 4.73 2.46
C LEU A 56 -15.76 4.61 1.49
N GLU A 57 -16.98 4.82 1.96
CA GLU A 57 -18.17 4.78 1.11
C GLU A 57 -18.17 5.88 0.06
N GLN A 58 -17.65 7.06 0.36
CA GLN A 58 -17.49 8.13 -0.61
C GLN A 58 -16.47 7.76 -1.71
N ILE A 59 -15.35 7.13 -1.35
CA ILE A 59 -14.38 6.62 -2.33
C ILE A 59 -15.04 5.54 -3.20
N ARG A 60 -15.79 4.62 -2.63
CA ARG A 60 -16.52 3.58 -3.38
C ARG A 60 -17.47 4.14 -4.40
N ARG A 61 -18.23 5.17 -4.04
CA ARG A 61 -19.19 5.82 -4.95
C ARG A 61 -18.54 6.53 -6.13
N GLN A 62 -17.32 7.05 -5.94
CA GLN A 62 -16.60 7.81 -6.98
C GLN A 62 -15.65 6.92 -7.80
N SER A 63 -15.41 5.69 -7.37
CA SER A 63 -14.49 4.76 -8.04
C SER A 63 -15.24 3.88 -9.02
N ASN A 64 -14.59 3.57 -10.16
CA ASN A 64 -15.14 2.72 -11.21
C ASN A 64 -14.81 1.23 -11.04
N ASN A 65 -14.13 0.85 -9.97
CA ASN A 65 -13.77 -0.54 -9.67
C ASN A 65 -13.93 -0.82 -8.17
N MET A 66 -13.61 -2.04 -7.78
CA MET A 66 -13.73 -2.52 -6.40
C MET A 66 -12.80 -1.80 -5.44
N VAL A 67 -13.33 -1.35 -4.32
CA VAL A 67 -12.59 -0.72 -3.21
C VAL A 67 -12.89 -1.47 -1.93
N ASN A 68 -11.84 -2.03 -1.33
CA ASN A 68 -11.92 -2.78 -0.08
C ASN A 68 -11.17 -2.07 1.05
N PRO A 69 -11.61 -2.22 2.30
CA PRO A 69 -10.90 -1.66 3.45
C PRO A 69 -9.67 -2.49 3.79
N PHE A 70 -8.64 -1.83 4.31
CA PHE A 70 -7.50 -2.44 4.98
C PHE A 70 -7.36 -1.84 6.38
N VAL A 71 -7.29 -2.69 7.39
CA VAL A 71 -7.10 -2.27 8.79
C VAL A 71 -5.66 -2.50 9.20
N THR A 72 -4.96 -1.42 9.52
CA THR A 72 -3.58 -1.47 10.01
C THR A 72 -3.57 -1.72 11.52
N THR A 73 -2.98 -2.82 11.90
CA THR A 73 -2.59 -3.19 13.27
C THR A 73 -1.08 -3.40 13.30
N SER A 74 -0.49 -3.52 14.48
CA SER A 74 0.93 -3.87 14.58
C SER A 74 1.26 -5.17 13.84
N LYS A 75 0.38 -6.16 13.93
CA LYS A 75 0.55 -7.45 13.27
C LYS A 75 0.40 -7.34 11.75
N SER A 76 -0.67 -6.71 11.25
CA SER A 76 -0.88 -6.59 9.80
C SER A 76 0.20 -5.71 9.14
N LYS A 77 0.65 -4.64 9.82
CA LYS A 77 1.77 -3.81 9.35
C LYS A 77 3.05 -4.64 9.19
N GLN A 78 3.41 -5.42 10.21
CA GLN A 78 4.55 -6.31 10.14
C GLN A 78 4.43 -7.28 8.96
N ASP A 79 3.28 -7.95 8.84
CA ASP A 79 3.06 -8.97 7.81
C ASP A 79 3.20 -8.40 6.39
N ILE A 80 2.59 -7.25 6.09
CA ILE A 80 2.66 -6.67 4.74
C ILE A 80 4.05 -6.12 4.41
N ILE A 81 4.77 -5.56 5.39
CA ILE A 81 6.15 -5.09 5.20
C ILE A 81 7.08 -6.28 4.92
N GLU A 82 7.00 -7.35 5.71
CA GLU A 82 7.82 -8.54 5.50
C GLU A 82 7.54 -9.21 4.14
N ARG A 83 6.27 -9.24 3.70
CA ARG A 83 5.91 -9.73 2.35
C ARG A 83 6.49 -8.86 1.25
N LEU A 84 6.46 -7.54 1.40
CA LEU A 84 7.06 -6.62 0.43
C LEU A 84 8.57 -6.79 0.35
N VAL A 85 9.25 -6.93 1.49
CA VAL A 85 10.70 -7.20 1.55
C VAL A 85 11.03 -8.49 0.83
N LEU A 86 10.30 -9.57 1.12
CA LEU A 86 10.50 -10.86 0.48
C LEU A 86 10.27 -10.80 -1.04
N ALA A 87 9.20 -10.14 -1.47
CA ALA A 87 8.88 -9.94 -2.88
C ALA A 87 9.98 -9.16 -3.61
N THR A 88 10.56 -8.15 -2.95
CA THR A 88 11.67 -7.37 -3.48
C THR A 88 12.92 -8.24 -3.65
N GLN A 89 13.26 -9.04 -2.64
CA GLN A 89 14.41 -9.96 -2.69
C GLN A 89 14.26 -11.04 -3.78
N GLN A 90 13.04 -11.48 -4.03
CA GLN A 90 12.73 -12.49 -5.05
C GLN A 90 12.56 -11.89 -6.47
N GLY A 91 12.62 -10.57 -6.62
CA GLY A 91 12.41 -9.91 -7.91
C GLY A 91 10.96 -9.91 -8.40
N ASN A 92 9.99 -10.15 -7.49
CA ASN A 92 8.56 -10.18 -7.82
C ASN A 92 7.92 -8.81 -7.93
N VAL A 93 8.62 -7.77 -7.50
CA VAL A 93 8.21 -6.37 -7.61
C VAL A 93 9.34 -5.53 -8.18
N THR A 94 8.97 -4.52 -8.95
CA THR A 94 9.87 -3.47 -9.40
C THR A 94 9.30 -2.11 -9.06
N PHE A 95 10.17 -1.21 -8.63
CA PHE A 95 9.78 0.13 -8.18
C PHE A 95 10.11 1.16 -9.26
N LYS A 96 9.21 2.12 -9.42
CA LYS A 96 9.49 3.30 -10.24
C LYS A 96 10.44 4.22 -9.47
N ASN A 97 11.38 4.84 -10.18
CA ASN A 97 12.33 5.78 -9.58
C ASN A 97 11.62 7.10 -9.24
N ILE A 98 11.13 7.20 -8.02
CA ILE A 98 10.44 8.37 -7.47
C ILE A 98 11.24 8.86 -6.27
N ASP A 99 11.83 10.04 -6.37
CA ASP A 99 12.81 10.54 -5.39
C ASP A 99 12.30 10.59 -3.95
N TRP A 100 11.07 11.09 -3.74
CA TRP A 100 10.51 11.18 -2.39
C TRP A 100 10.21 9.79 -1.80
N LEU A 101 9.73 8.85 -2.61
CA LEU A 101 9.45 7.49 -2.19
C LEU A 101 10.74 6.73 -1.86
N LYS A 102 11.76 6.89 -2.70
CA LYS A 102 13.09 6.33 -2.43
C LYS A 102 13.66 6.80 -1.10
N LYS A 103 13.54 8.11 -0.80
CA LYS A 103 13.99 8.65 0.50
C LYS A 103 13.25 8.03 1.68
N GLU A 104 11.94 7.79 1.55
CA GLU A 104 11.18 7.10 2.61
C GLU A 104 11.66 5.66 2.79
N PHE A 105 11.89 4.91 1.71
CA PHE A 105 12.44 3.56 1.79
C PHE A 105 13.85 3.52 2.39
N ASP A 106 14.71 4.49 2.08
CA ASP A 106 16.08 4.56 2.57
C ASP A 106 16.16 4.74 4.11
N VAL A 107 15.18 5.41 4.70
CA VAL A 107 15.15 5.66 6.16
C VAL A 107 14.23 4.72 6.92
N PHE A 108 13.37 3.97 6.23
CA PHE A 108 12.44 3.05 6.87
C PHE A 108 13.17 1.88 7.51
N GLY A 109 12.89 1.60 8.77
CA GLY A 109 13.61 0.60 9.54
C GLY A 109 12.71 -0.18 10.47
N TRP A 110 13.33 -0.97 11.32
CA TRP A 110 12.66 -1.73 12.35
C TRP A 110 13.37 -1.58 13.70
N GLU A 111 12.60 -1.67 14.77
CA GLU A 111 13.07 -1.69 16.14
C GLU A 111 12.56 -2.94 16.84
N TYR A 112 13.45 -3.59 17.59
CA TYR A 112 13.08 -4.75 18.40
C TYR A 112 12.94 -4.35 19.86
N ASN A 113 11.77 -4.57 20.42
CA ASN A 113 11.53 -4.34 21.83
C ASN A 113 11.80 -5.63 22.62
N ILE A 114 12.88 -5.62 23.38
CA ILE A 114 13.33 -6.79 24.18
C ILE A 114 12.29 -7.21 25.23
N LYS A 115 11.55 -6.27 25.81
CA LYS A 115 10.57 -6.55 26.86
C LYS A 115 9.31 -7.22 26.32
N THR A 116 8.80 -6.71 25.20
CA THR A 116 7.56 -7.22 24.59
C THR A 116 7.82 -8.27 23.51
N ARG A 117 9.08 -8.46 23.09
CA ARG A 117 9.50 -9.30 21.96
C ARG A 117 8.81 -8.90 20.63
N ALA A 118 8.36 -7.67 20.53
CA ALA A 118 7.70 -7.14 19.35
C ALA A 118 8.69 -6.44 18.43
N ILE A 119 8.46 -6.57 17.13
CA ILE A 119 9.15 -5.79 16.09
C ILE A 119 8.24 -4.63 15.69
N LYS A 120 8.78 -3.42 15.69
CA LYS A 120 8.09 -2.23 15.21
C LYS A 120 8.77 -1.73 13.93
N TYR A 121 7.99 -1.60 12.86
CA TYR A 121 8.43 -1.01 11.61
C TYR A 121 7.96 0.44 11.53
N SER A 122 8.88 1.37 11.31
CA SER A 122 8.56 2.79 11.19
C SER A 122 9.71 3.59 10.58
N ALA A 123 9.40 4.79 10.08
CA ALA A 123 10.42 5.79 9.84
C ALA A 123 10.91 6.39 11.16
N PRO A 124 12.15 6.90 11.23
CA PRO A 124 12.65 7.65 12.36
C PRO A 124 11.82 8.91 12.62
N VAL A 125 11.92 9.46 13.82
CA VAL A 125 11.26 10.73 14.18
C VAL A 125 11.64 11.83 13.18
N GLY A 126 10.63 12.53 12.65
CA GLY A 126 10.80 13.59 11.64
C GLY A 126 10.83 13.12 10.18
N PHE A 127 10.68 11.82 9.95
CA PHE A 127 10.54 11.23 8.61
C PHE A 127 9.14 10.63 8.41
N HIS A 128 8.74 10.50 7.14
CA HIS A 128 7.47 9.92 6.74
C HIS A 128 7.63 8.45 6.32
N ASP A 129 6.57 7.66 6.51
CA ASP A 129 6.48 6.27 6.03
C ASP A 129 5.20 6.00 5.22
N ASP A 130 4.47 7.04 4.87
CA ASP A 130 3.18 6.95 4.16
C ASP A 130 3.33 6.25 2.80
N GLY A 131 4.41 6.56 2.07
CA GLY A 131 4.71 5.94 0.77
C GLY A 131 5.11 4.48 0.89
N VAL A 132 5.89 4.13 1.91
CA VAL A 132 6.26 2.74 2.20
C VAL A 132 5.02 1.93 2.54
N MET A 133 4.14 2.45 3.39
CA MET A 133 2.89 1.80 3.78
C MET A 133 1.94 1.65 2.60
N ALA A 134 1.73 2.70 1.80
CA ALA A 134 0.89 2.63 0.60
C ALA A 134 1.43 1.60 -0.41
N THR A 135 2.75 1.49 -0.56
CA THR A 135 3.38 0.49 -1.42
C THR A 135 3.14 -0.94 -0.90
N ALA A 136 3.28 -1.15 0.40
CA ALA A 136 3.05 -2.46 1.01
C ALA A 136 1.57 -2.90 0.91
N ILE A 137 0.64 -1.97 1.13
CA ILE A 137 -0.80 -2.22 0.98
C ILE A 137 -1.16 -2.49 -0.48
N ALA A 138 -0.57 -1.77 -1.43
CA ALA A 138 -0.79 -2.01 -2.86
C ALA A 138 -0.29 -3.39 -3.29
N TYR A 139 0.85 -3.84 -2.78
CA TYR A 139 1.33 -5.19 -3.03
C TYR A 139 0.43 -6.26 -2.42
N GLU A 140 -0.08 -6.03 -1.22
CA GLU A 140 -1.07 -6.91 -0.59
C GLU A 140 -2.35 -7.00 -1.43
N CYS A 141 -2.82 -5.89 -1.99
CA CYS A 141 -3.93 -5.85 -2.93
C CYS A 141 -3.65 -6.72 -4.16
N LEU A 142 -2.49 -6.59 -4.76
CA LEU A 142 -2.06 -7.38 -5.92
C LEU A 142 -2.06 -8.88 -5.61
N LYS A 143 -1.57 -9.29 -4.45
CA LYS A 143 -1.58 -10.70 -4.03
C LYS A 143 -2.99 -11.25 -3.84
N SER A 144 -3.91 -10.46 -3.34
CA SER A 144 -5.29 -10.87 -3.10
C SER A 144 -6.09 -11.11 -4.39
N ILE A 145 -5.67 -10.48 -5.50
CA ILE A 145 -6.33 -10.57 -6.80
C ILE A 145 -5.80 -11.71 -7.65
N LYS A 146 -4.51 -12.07 -7.51
CA LYS A 146 -3.93 -13.18 -8.25
C LYS A 146 -4.63 -14.48 -7.86
N PRO A 147 -5.24 -15.20 -8.81
CA PRO A 147 -5.76 -16.53 -8.51
C PRO A 147 -4.60 -17.37 -8.01
N SER A 148 -4.83 -18.13 -6.94
CA SER A 148 -3.92 -19.18 -6.53
C SER A 148 -3.66 -20.04 -7.75
N SER A 149 -2.42 -20.16 -8.20
CA SER A 149 -2.05 -21.07 -9.27
C SER A 149 -2.26 -22.49 -8.74
N ILE A 150 -3.44 -23.04 -8.99
CA ILE A 150 -3.72 -24.46 -8.78
C ILE A 150 -2.96 -25.15 -9.91
N HIS A 151 -1.79 -25.69 -9.60
CA HIS A 151 -1.12 -26.61 -10.49
C HIS A 151 -1.88 -27.94 -10.38
N PHE A 152 -2.66 -28.28 -11.40
CA PHE A 152 -3.05 -29.65 -11.60
C PHE A 152 -1.78 -30.38 -12.03
N ALA A 153 -1.32 -31.35 -11.20
CA ALA A 153 -0.34 -32.31 -11.67
C ALA A 153 -0.96 -33.06 -12.84
N GLU A 154 -0.38 -32.92 -14.03
CA GLU A 154 -0.71 -33.81 -15.13
C GLU A 154 -0.19 -35.19 -14.74
N ASP A 155 -1.10 -36.11 -14.49
CA ASP A 155 -0.79 -37.54 -14.32
C ASP A 155 -0.21 -38.04 -15.64
N TYR A 156 1.06 -38.41 -15.60
CA TYR A 156 1.70 -39.19 -16.64
C TYR A 156 1.35 -40.65 -16.49
#